data_ff8cca9ed86090a31423c1cddc8ee64e
#
_entry.id   ff8cca9ed86090a31423c1cddc8ee64e
#
_cell.length_a   1.000
_cell.length_b   1.000
_cell.length_c   1.000
_cell.angle_alpha   90.00
_cell.angle_beta   90.00
_cell.angle_gamma   90.00
#
_symmetry.space_group_name_H-M   'P 1'
#
loop_
_entity.id
_entity.type
_entity.pdbx_description
1 polymer ?
#
loop_
_entity_poly.entity_id
_entity_poly.type
_entity_poly.pdbx_seq_one_letter_code
_entity_poly.pdbx_strand_id
1 'polypeptide(L)'
;MANTIYLNNKDSMFMSNGCTDVFLTTIGLSGSRLAVTDGEKRLILWLLERDQWVWGRGIVGFNLAEMPWDIENLESQKQFFCSVINGVLEESGWETLDYKPNKDLLAPQIRSYRRLIGALEVEDIIVGAKKEWLEASENEAWRQGRYAFCSRHGILLTDTGCLACHDMSENPPL
;
A
#
# COMPACT_ATOMS: atom_id res chain seq x y z
N MET A 1 -18.78 4.40 -7.63
CA MET A 1 -18.67 3.20 -6.79
C MET A 1 -17.60 3.42 -5.76
N ALA A 2 -17.64 2.72 -4.66
CA ALA A 2 -16.68 2.85 -3.58
C ALA A 2 -15.76 1.62 -3.54
N ASN A 3 -14.54 1.81 -3.03
CA ASN A 3 -13.58 0.73 -2.85
C ASN A 3 -13.64 0.27 -1.39
N THR A 4 -13.72 -1.03 -1.18
CA THR A 4 -13.86 -1.64 0.14
C THR A 4 -12.58 -2.38 0.50
N ILE A 5 -11.98 -2.02 1.63
CA ILE A 5 -10.92 -2.80 2.26
C ILE A 5 -11.54 -3.53 3.44
N TYR A 6 -11.31 -4.82 3.55
CA TYR A 6 -11.95 -5.65 4.59
C TYR A 6 -10.97 -6.67 5.19
N LEU A 7 -11.33 -7.20 6.33
CA LEU A 7 -10.62 -8.27 7.00
C LEU A 7 -11.57 -9.45 7.18
N ASN A 8 -11.56 -10.37 6.23
CA ASN A 8 -12.46 -11.51 6.20
C ASN A 8 -13.91 -11.08 6.46
N ASN A 9 -14.62 -11.71 7.40
CA ASN A 9 -15.97 -11.32 7.83
C ASN A 9 -15.96 -10.51 9.13
N LYS A 10 -14.78 -10.02 9.59
CA LYS A 10 -14.65 -9.35 10.88
C LYS A 10 -14.98 -7.87 10.83
N ASP A 11 -14.45 -7.14 9.85
CA ASP A 11 -14.59 -5.70 9.75
C ASP A 11 -14.30 -5.22 8.32
N SER A 12 -14.75 -4.00 8.00
CA SER A 12 -14.51 -3.39 6.69
C SER A 12 -14.49 -1.87 6.78
N MET A 13 -13.85 -1.25 5.79
CA MET A 13 -13.93 0.17 5.52
C MET A 13 -14.18 0.40 4.04
N PHE A 14 -14.82 1.52 3.70
CA PHE A 14 -15.02 1.83 2.32
C PHE A 14 -14.80 3.30 1.99
N MET A 15 -14.34 3.59 0.77
CA MET A 15 -13.95 4.92 0.32
C MET A 15 -14.50 5.20 -1.07
N SER A 16 -14.70 6.47 -1.40
CA SER A 16 -14.91 6.87 -2.80
C SER A 16 -13.62 6.66 -3.62
N ASN A 17 -13.75 6.59 -4.94
CA ASN A 17 -12.58 6.43 -5.82
C ASN A 17 -11.50 7.49 -5.57
N GLY A 18 -11.88 8.76 -5.51
CA GLY A 18 -10.91 9.84 -5.25
C GLY A 18 -10.24 9.75 -3.88
N CYS A 19 -10.97 9.29 -2.86
CA CYS A 19 -10.37 9.05 -1.54
C CYS A 19 -9.40 7.86 -1.57
N THR A 20 -9.70 6.82 -2.33
CA THR A 20 -8.82 5.65 -2.48
C THR A 20 -7.50 6.02 -3.15
N ASP A 21 -7.53 6.84 -4.20
CA ASP A 21 -6.30 7.33 -4.85
C ASP A 21 -5.41 8.08 -3.86
N VAL A 22 -5.98 9.01 -3.10
CA VAL A 22 -5.25 9.78 -2.10
C VAL A 22 -4.75 8.87 -0.96
N PHE A 23 -5.56 7.92 -0.52
CA PHE A 23 -5.19 6.93 0.49
C PHE A 23 -3.97 6.12 0.05
N LEU A 24 -4.01 5.51 -1.13
CA LEU A 24 -2.89 4.71 -1.65
C LEU A 24 -1.63 5.55 -1.85
N THR A 25 -1.76 6.76 -2.39
CA THR A 25 -0.64 7.68 -2.60
C THR A 25 0.03 8.05 -1.27
N THR A 26 -0.74 8.43 -0.27
CA THR A 26 -0.20 8.87 1.03
C THR A 26 0.38 7.72 1.85
N ILE A 27 -0.24 6.53 1.80
CA ILE A 27 0.35 5.29 2.37
C ILE A 27 1.65 4.94 1.64
N GLY A 28 1.67 5.06 0.30
CA GLY A 28 2.86 4.83 -0.50
C GLY A 28 4.02 5.76 -0.16
N LEU A 29 3.75 7.06 0.00
CA LEU A 29 4.75 8.06 0.41
C LEU A 29 5.35 7.74 1.78
N SER A 30 4.50 7.59 2.79
CA SER A 30 4.95 7.30 4.15
C SER A 30 5.59 5.91 4.25
N GLY A 31 4.97 4.90 3.67
CA GLY A 31 5.44 3.52 3.73
C GLY A 31 6.77 3.31 3.01
N SER A 32 6.95 3.89 1.83
CA SER A 32 8.22 3.77 1.09
C SER A 32 9.39 4.42 1.83
N ARG A 33 9.14 5.52 2.56
CA ARG A 33 10.17 6.20 3.36
C ARG A 33 10.57 5.42 4.62
N LEU A 34 9.64 4.67 5.19
CA LEU A 34 9.83 3.93 6.44
C LEU A 34 10.25 2.48 6.22
N ALA A 35 9.97 1.88 5.07
CA ALA A 35 10.24 0.48 4.80
C ALA A 35 11.74 0.19 4.75
N VAL A 36 12.21 -0.65 5.65
CA VAL A 36 13.61 -1.09 5.76
C VAL A 36 13.78 -2.52 5.26
N THR A 37 12.94 -3.43 5.76
CA THR A 37 13.01 -4.86 5.42
C THR A 37 12.34 -5.18 4.10
N ASP A 38 12.71 -6.29 3.49
CA ASP A 38 12.05 -6.78 2.27
C ASP A 38 10.56 -7.05 2.48
N GLY A 39 10.19 -7.57 3.66
CA GLY A 39 8.80 -7.81 4.01
C GLY A 39 7.98 -6.52 4.02
N GLU A 40 8.50 -5.45 4.62
CA GLU A 40 7.85 -4.13 4.64
C GLU A 40 7.71 -3.54 3.24
N LYS A 41 8.77 -3.60 2.43
CA LYS A 41 8.74 -3.11 1.03
C LYS A 41 7.72 -3.87 0.20
N ARG A 42 7.62 -5.19 0.36
CA ARG A 42 6.64 -6.03 -0.35
C ARG A 42 5.20 -5.70 0.04
N LEU A 43 4.94 -5.43 1.32
CA LEU A 43 3.63 -4.99 1.78
C LEU A 43 3.21 -3.66 1.14
N ILE A 44 4.13 -2.70 1.06
CA ILE A 44 3.86 -1.41 0.40
C ILE A 44 3.67 -1.60 -1.10
N LEU A 45 4.54 -2.34 -1.78
CA LEU A 45 4.40 -2.63 -3.22
C LEU A 45 3.05 -3.27 -3.55
N TRP A 46 2.64 -4.27 -2.76
CA TRP A 46 1.35 -4.92 -2.94
C TRP A 46 0.17 -3.94 -2.87
N LEU A 47 0.23 -2.98 -1.94
CA LEU A 47 -0.78 -1.91 -1.86
C LEU A 47 -0.74 -0.97 -3.07
N LEU A 48 0.45 -0.58 -3.51
CA LEU A 48 0.63 0.32 -4.66
C LEU A 48 0.13 -0.30 -5.97
N GLU A 49 0.20 -1.62 -6.10
CA GLU A 49 -0.39 -2.34 -7.24
C GLU A 49 -1.92 -2.29 -7.27
N ARG A 50 -2.59 -1.85 -6.20
CA ARG A 50 -4.04 -1.61 -6.16
C ARG A 50 -4.46 -0.28 -6.77
N ASP A 51 -3.57 0.36 -7.52
CA ASP A 51 -3.84 1.62 -8.21
C ASP A 51 -5.03 1.50 -9.17
N GLN A 52 -5.98 2.41 -9.02
CA GLN A 52 -7.20 2.46 -9.84
C GLN A 52 -6.93 2.76 -11.33
N TRP A 53 -5.82 3.40 -11.66
CA TRP A 53 -5.43 3.64 -13.04
C TRP A 53 -5.09 2.34 -13.78
N VAL A 54 -4.62 1.35 -13.06
CA VAL A 54 -4.29 0.02 -13.61
C VAL A 54 -5.52 -0.88 -13.68
N TRP A 55 -6.29 -0.94 -12.59
CA TRP A 55 -7.39 -1.90 -12.44
C TRP A 55 -8.77 -1.35 -12.84
N GLY A 56 -8.89 -0.04 -12.99
CA GLY A 56 -10.17 0.63 -13.23
C GLY A 56 -10.89 1.03 -11.94
N ARG A 57 -11.63 2.12 -12.04
CA ARG A 57 -12.33 2.71 -10.89
C ARG A 57 -13.41 1.77 -10.37
N GLY A 58 -13.38 1.54 -9.07
CA GLY A 58 -14.36 0.70 -8.36
C GLY A 58 -14.03 -0.79 -8.28
N ILE A 59 -12.81 -1.19 -8.70
CA ILE A 59 -12.34 -2.58 -8.67
C ILE A 59 -11.30 -2.82 -7.55
N VAL A 60 -10.85 -1.79 -6.85
CA VAL A 60 -9.69 -1.81 -5.94
C VAL A 60 -10.03 -2.24 -4.51
N GLY A 61 -11.11 -2.99 -4.31
CA GLY A 61 -11.38 -3.61 -3.01
C GLY A 61 -10.47 -4.81 -2.78
N PHE A 62 -10.01 -5.01 -1.54
CA PHE A 62 -9.19 -6.17 -1.20
C PHE A 62 -9.39 -6.61 0.25
N ASN A 63 -9.06 -7.87 0.49
CA ASN A 63 -8.97 -8.45 1.82
C ASN A 63 -7.56 -8.25 2.38
N LEU A 64 -7.43 -7.68 3.58
CA LEU A 64 -6.14 -7.55 4.25
C LEU A 64 -5.41 -8.90 4.43
N ALA A 65 -6.16 -9.98 4.55
CA ALA A 65 -5.63 -11.33 4.66
C ALA A 65 -4.85 -11.81 3.42
N GLU A 66 -5.08 -11.18 2.26
CA GLU A 66 -4.40 -11.48 0.98
C GLU A 66 -3.05 -10.80 0.83
N MET A 67 -2.75 -9.82 1.68
CA MET A 67 -1.46 -9.13 1.62
C MET A 67 -0.31 -10.09 1.93
N PRO A 68 0.91 -9.80 1.42
CA PRO A 68 2.06 -10.69 1.55
C PRO A 68 2.69 -10.63 2.95
N TRP A 69 1.87 -10.85 3.98
CA TRP A 69 2.31 -10.89 5.38
C TRP A 69 3.33 -12.00 5.61
N ASP A 70 4.24 -11.73 6.51
CA ASP A 70 5.19 -12.70 7.03
C ASP A 70 4.73 -13.14 8.41
N ILE A 71 4.22 -14.36 8.53
CA ILE A 71 3.60 -14.86 9.76
C ILE A 71 4.53 -14.75 10.97
N GLU A 72 5.82 -15.05 10.78
CA GLU A 72 6.82 -14.97 11.85
C GLU A 72 7.11 -13.53 12.29
N ASN A 73 6.86 -12.56 11.42
CA ASN A 73 7.12 -11.14 11.65
C ASN A 73 5.83 -10.29 11.71
N LEU A 74 4.66 -10.91 11.84
CA LEU A 74 3.38 -10.23 11.77
C LEU A 74 3.29 -9.02 12.70
N GLU A 75 3.68 -9.16 13.95
CA GLU A 75 3.59 -8.07 14.94
C GLU A 75 4.51 -6.89 14.58
N SER A 76 5.73 -7.14 14.09
CA SER A 76 6.62 -6.08 13.64
C SER A 76 6.08 -5.39 12.37
N GLN A 77 5.46 -6.13 11.48
CA GLN A 77 4.82 -5.58 10.28
C GLN A 77 3.56 -4.77 10.62
N LYS A 78 2.78 -5.17 11.62
CA LYS A 78 1.66 -4.36 12.16
C LYS A 78 2.18 -3.06 12.79
N GLN A 79 3.28 -3.11 13.55
CA GLN A 79 3.92 -1.91 14.10
C GLN A 79 4.47 -0.99 13.01
N PHE A 80 5.06 -1.56 11.96
CA PHE A 80 5.45 -0.81 10.76
C PHE A 80 4.26 -0.05 10.18
N PHE A 81 3.11 -0.70 9.97
CA PHE A 81 1.91 -0.01 9.49
C PHE A 81 1.40 1.06 10.46
N CYS A 82 1.51 0.87 11.76
CA CYS A 82 1.20 1.93 12.72
C CYS A 82 2.09 3.17 12.51
N SER A 83 3.38 2.97 12.22
CA SER A 83 4.31 4.05 11.91
C SER A 83 3.99 4.71 10.56
N VAL A 84 3.65 3.93 9.54
CA VAL A 84 3.20 4.44 8.24
C VAL A 84 1.96 5.32 8.39
N ILE A 85 0.97 4.86 9.14
CA ILE A 85 -0.27 5.58 9.44
C ILE A 85 0.00 6.89 10.18
N ASN A 86 0.91 6.89 11.16
CA ASN A 86 1.34 8.11 11.84
C ASN A 86 1.98 9.09 10.85
N GLY A 87 2.87 8.62 9.99
CA GLY A 87 3.48 9.43 8.95
C GLY A 87 2.45 10.06 8.00
N VAL A 88 1.40 9.33 7.61
CA VAL A 88 0.31 9.92 6.82
C VAL A 88 -0.41 11.03 7.58
N LEU A 89 -0.71 10.83 8.87
CA LEU A 89 -1.38 11.84 9.70
C LEU A 89 -0.48 13.07 9.98
N GLU A 90 0.84 12.90 9.91
CA GLU A 90 1.86 13.96 9.99
C GLU A 90 2.21 14.57 8.63
N GLU A 91 1.49 14.19 7.57
CA GLU A 91 1.65 14.70 6.20
C GLU A 91 3.04 14.39 5.59
N SER A 92 3.66 13.28 6.00
CA SER A 92 4.99 12.88 5.53
C SER A 92 5.03 12.66 4.02
N GLY A 93 5.88 13.41 3.34
CA GLY A 93 6.07 13.31 1.89
C GLY A 93 5.07 14.10 1.06
N TRP A 94 4.06 14.71 1.64
CA TRP A 94 3.05 15.45 0.91
C TRP A 94 3.62 16.66 0.15
N GLU A 95 4.74 17.18 0.60
CA GLU A 95 5.47 18.27 -0.08
C GLU A 95 5.97 17.92 -1.48
N THR A 96 6.02 16.62 -1.81
CA THR A 96 6.44 16.16 -3.15
C THR A 96 5.30 16.08 -4.15
N LEU A 97 4.04 16.17 -3.68
CA LEU A 97 2.85 16.07 -4.53
C LEU A 97 2.53 17.39 -5.23
N ASP A 98 1.91 17.31 -6.40
CA ASP A 98 1.43 18.48 -7.14
C ASP A 98 0.12 19.06 -6.58
N TYR A 99 -0.47 18.39 -5.60
CA TYR A 99 -1.69 18.80 -4.93
C TYR A 99 -1.56 18.61 -3.42
N LYS A 100 -2.42 19.26 -2.65
CA LYS A 100 -2.49 19.05 -1.21
C LYS A 100 -3.64 18.10 -0.88
N PRO A 101 -3.35 16.89 -0.33
CA PRO A 101 -4.38 16.00 0.17
C PRO A 101 -5.30 16.67 1.19
N ASN A 102 -6.60 16.36 1.14
CA ASN A 102 -7.53 16.84 2.16
C ASN A 102 -7.45 15.92 3.40
N LYS A 103 -6.74 16.40 4.42
CA LYS A 103 -6.50 15.65 5.65
C LYS A 103 -7.80 15.33 6.40
N ASP A 104 -8.77 16.23 6.42
CA ASP A 104 -10.01 16.03 7.15
C ASP A 104 -10.85 14.89 6.56
N LEU A 105 -10.81 14.72 5.24
CA LEU A 105 -11.46 13.60 4.55
C LEU A 105 -10.65 12.30 4.67
N LEU A 106 -9.34 12.39 4.68
CA LEU A 106 -8.45 11.23 4.69
C LEU A 106 -8.29 10.62 6.09
N ALA A 107 -8.17 11.44 7.13
CA ALA A 107 -7.85 10.99 8.48
C ALA A 107 -8.84 9.96 9.07
N PRO A 108 -10.16 10.06 8.88
CA PRO A 108 -11.09 9.00 9.30
C PRO A 108 -10.80 7.67 8.62
N GLN A 109 -10.46 7.66 7.34
CA GLN A 109 -10.13 6.45 6.58
C GLN A 109 -8.82 5.81 7.06
N ILE A 110 -7.81 6.62 7.32
CA ILE A 110 -6.53 6.18 7.89
C ILE A 110 -6.72 5.54 9.26
N ARG A 111 -7.58 6.11 10.12
CA ARG A 111 -7.91 5.53 11.42
C ARG A 111 -8.70 4.21 11.29
N SER A 112 -9.59 4.11 10.31
CA SER A 112 -10.31 2.86 10.02
C SER A 112 -9.34 1.78 9.53
N TYR A 113 -8.38 2.13 8.68
CA TYR A 113 -7.32 1.22 8.24
C TYR A 113 -6.47 0.72 9.43
N ARG A 114 -6.09 1.62 10.36
CA ARG A 114 -5.40 1.23 11.60
C ARG A 114 -6.19 0.20 12.40
N ARG A 115 -7.50 0.38 12.51
CA ARG A 115 -8.38 -0.57 13.22
C ARG A 115 -8.35 -1.95 12.55
N LEU A 116 -8.45 -2.00 11.22
CA LEU A 116 -8.36 -3.25 10.47
C LEU A 116 -6.99 -3.94 10.65
N ILE A 117 -5.89 -3.21 10.55
CA ILE A 117 -4.54 -3.73 10.81
C ILE A 117 -4.42 -4.25 12.24
N GLY A 118 -4.97 -3.53 13.21
CA GLY A 118 -4.96 -3.94 14.62
C GLY A 118 -5.73 -5.24 14.88
N ALA A 119 -6.82 -5.46 14.15
CA ALA A 119 -7.68 -6.64 14.27
C ALA A 119 -7.16 -7.88 13.53
N LEU A 120 -6.13 -7.73 12.68
CA LEU A 120 -5.53 -8.83 11.93
C LEU A 120 -4.78 -9.78 12.89
N GLU A 121 -5.08 -11.06 12.78
CA GLU A 121 -4.44 -12.14 13.55
C GLU A 121 -3.79 -13.16 12.60
N VAL A 122 -2.91 -14.01 13.11
CA VAL A 122 -2.19 -15.01 12.30
C VAL A 122 -3.17 -15.94 11.58
N GLU A 123 -4.27 -16.29 12.23
CA GLU A 123 -5.31 -17.19 11.70
C GLU A 123 -6.10 -16.55 10.53
N ASP A 124 -6.06 -15.24 10.39
CA ASP A 124 -6.71 -14.56 9.27
C ASP A 124 -5.91 -14.65 7.99
N ILE A 125 -4.58 -14.78 8.07
CA ILE A 125 -3.67 -14.70 6.93
C ILE A 125 -3.91 -15.88 5.99
N ILE A 126 -4.07 -15.58 4.71
CA ILE A 126 -4.18 -16.61 3.67
C ILE A 126 -2.80 -17.23 3.43
N VAL A 127 -2.66 -18.47 3.84
CA VAL A 127 -1.42 -19.23 3.66
C VAL A 127 -1.10 -19.37 2.18
N GLY A 128 0.10 -18.96 1.79
CA GLY A 128 0.54 -19.01 0.40
C GLY A 128 0.37 -17.72 -0.38
N ALA A 129 -0.46 -16.77 0.07
CA ALA A 129 -0.72 -15.51 -0.65
C ALA A 129 0.56 -14.75 -1.04
N LYS A 130 1.52 -14.66 -0.12
CA LYS A 130 2.84 -14.05 -0.39
C LYS A 130 3.59 -14.77 -1.52
N LYS A 131 3.61 -16.09 -1.50
CA LYS A 131 4.29 -16.90 -2.52
C LYS A 131 3.60 -16.75 -3.87
N GLU A 132 2.29 -16.89 -3.91
CA GLU A 132 1.48 -16.76 -5.12
C GLU A 132 1.65 -15.37 -5.75
N TRP A 133 1.61 -14.31 -4.95
CA TRP A 133 1.84 -12.95 -5.44
C TRP A 133 3.24 -12.77 -6.04
N LEU A 134 4.29 -13.26 -5.37
CA LEU A 134 5.66 -13.17 -5.88
C LEU A 134 5.88 -14.00 -7.15
N GLU A 135 5.22 -15.15 -7.27
CA GLU A 135 5.30 -16.00 -8.46
C GLU A 135 4.51 -15.41 -9.63
N ALA A 136 3.38 -14.76 -9.35
CA ALA A 136 2.57 -14.07 -10.37
C ALA A 136 3.19 -12.76 -10.85
N SER A 137 4.05 -12.13 -10.04
CA SER A 137 4.78 -10.93 -10.45
C SER A 137 5.80 -11.25 -11.54
N GLU A 138 5.76 -10.50 -12.64
CA GLU A 138 6.79 -10.57 -13.69
C GLU A 138 8.12 -9.96 -13.24
N ASN A 139 8.13 -9.22 -12.13
CA ASN A 139 9.31 -8.52 -11.62
C ASN A 139 10.24 -9.46 -10.83
N GLU A 140 11.20 -10.04 -11.51
CA GLU A 140 12.20 -10.89 -10.88
C GLU A 140 13.06 -10.14 -9.83
N ALA A 141 13.23 -8.82 -9.97
CA ALA A 141 13.98 -8.02 -9.01
C ALA A 141 13.36 -8.07 -7.61
N TRP A 142 12.04 -8.06 -7.49
CA TRP A 142 11.37 -8.14 -6.19
C TRP A 142 11.57 -9.50 -5.50
N ARG A 143 11.63 -10.59 -6.28
CA ARG A 143 11.96 -11.92 -5.76
C ARG A 143 13.38 -11.97 -5.20
N GLN A 144 14.28 -11.21 -5.81
CA GLN A 144 15.69 -11.10 -5.42
C GLN A 144 15.95 -10.01 -4.36
N GLY A 145 14.90 -9.37 -3.81
CA GLY A 145 15.04 -8.32 -2.81
C GLY A 145 15.63 -7.01 -3.36
N ARG A 146 15.50 -6.76 -4.67
CA ARG A 146 15.94 -5.51 -5.30
C ARG A 146 14.71 -4.64 -5.58
N TYR A 147 14.76 -3.40 -5.09
CA TYR A 147 13.67 -2.44 -5.16
C TYR A 147 14.17 -1.11 -5.68
N ALA A 148 13.38 -0.46 -6.53
CA ALA A 148 13.64 0.87 -7.02
C ALA A 148 12.65 1.88 -6.43
N PHE A 149 13.06 3.14 -6.38
CA PHE A 149 12.28 4.24 -5.84
C PHE A 149 12.18 5.36 -6.87
N CYS A 150 11.04 6.02 -6.93
CA CYS A 150 10.86 7.21 -7.73
C CYS A 150 11.81 8.31 -7.25
N SER A 151 12.60 8.89 -8.15
CA SER A 151 13.55 9.96 -7.85
C SER A 151 12.85 11.24 -7.35
N ARG A 152 11.61 11.49 -7.81
CA ARG A 152 10.82 12.69 -7.45
C ARG A 152 10.08 12.51 -6.13
N HIS A 153 9.36 11.40 -5.97
CA HIS A 153 8.45 11.20 -4.84
C HIS A 153 9.00 10.30 -3.73
N GLY A 154 10.06 9.53 -4.00
CA GLY A 154 10.59 8.54 -3.06
C GLY A 154 9.68 7.34 -2.82
N ILE A 155 8.66 7.15 -3.67
CA ILE A 155 7.75 6.01 -3.62
C ILE A 155 8.42 4.79 -4.29
N LEU A 156 8.23 3.60 -3.73
CA LEU A 156 8.59 2.33 -4.36
C LEU A 156 7.94 2.21 -5.73
N LEU A 157 8.71 1.81 -6.73
CA LEU A 157 8.23 1.64 -8.09
C LEU A 157 7.58 0.27 -8.26
N THR A 158 6.36 0.27 -8.79
CA THR A 158 5.68 -0.92 -9.29
C THR A 158 6.05 -1.16 -10.76
N ASP A 159 5.55 -2.24 -11.36
CA ASP A 159 5.73 -2.53 -12.79
C ASP A 159 5.12 -1.43 -13.69
N THR A 160 4.16 -0.68 -13.16
CA THR A 160 3.52 0.47 -13.84
C THR A 160 4.15 1.81 -13.48
N GLY A 161 5.26 1.82 -12.74
CA GLY A 161 5.99 3.02 -12.36
C GLY A 161 5.57 3.61 -11.02
N CYS A 162 5.69 4.91 -10.88
CA CYS A 162 5.36 5.64 -9.66
C CYS A 162 3.89 6.03 -9.61
N LEU A 163 3.20 5.64 -8.55
CA LEU A 163 1.79 5.96 -8.33
C LEU A 163 1.49 7.46 -8.40
N ALA A 164 2.39 8.31 -7.89
CA ALA A 164 2.19 9.76 -7.84
C ALA A 164 2.58 10.49 -9.13
N CYS A 165 3.46 9.93 -9.97
CA CYS A 165 3.83 10.54 -11.25
C CYS A 165 2.73 10.41 -12.29
N HIS A 166 2.00 9.30 -12.28
CA HIS A 166 1.06 8.91 -13.34
C HIS A 166 1.66 8.95 -14.76
N ASP A 167 2.98 9.04 -14.86
CA ASP A 167 3.73 9.13 -16.11
C ASP A 167 4.73 7.98 -16.20
N MET A 168 4.47 7.06 -17.11
CA MET A 168 5.34 5.90 -17.36
C MET A 168 6.66 6.28 -18.05
N SER A 169 6.76 7.50 -18.62
CA SER A 169 7.94 7.92 -19.37
C SER A 169 9.14 8.29 -18.50
N GLU A 170 8.91 8.65 -17.22
CA GLU A 170 9.98 9.06 -16.30
C GLU A 170 10.57 7.90 -15.46
N ASN A 171 9.96 6.74 -15.49
CA ASN A 171 10.41 5.57 -14.73
C ASN A 171 10.55 4.35 -15.64
N PRO A 172 11.70 4.17 -16.31
CA PRO A 172 11.93 2.96 -17.10
C PRO A 172 11.89 1.72 -16.20
N PRO A 173 11.36 0.59 -16.68
CA PRO A 173 11.40 -0.67 -15.94
C PRO A 173 12.84 -1.05 -15.60
N LEU A 174 13.03 -1.68 -14.46
CA LEU A 174 14.31 -2.19 -13.96
C LEU A 174 14.88 -3.28 -14.87
#